data_9a5ddba98cdbe380ccea03b186c3b6d0
#
_entry.id   9a5ddba98cdbe380ccea03b186c3b6d0
#
_cell.length_a   1.000
_cell.length_b   1.000
_cell.length_c   1.000
_cell.angle_alpha   90.00
_cell.angle_beta   90.00
_cell.angle_gamma   90.00
#
_symmetry.space_group_name_H-M   'P 1'
#
loop_
_entity.id
_entity.type
_entity.pdbx_description
1 polymer ?
#
loop_
_entity_poly.entity_id
_entity_poly.type
_entity_poly.pdbx_seq_one_letter_code
_entity_poly.pdbx_strand_id
1 'polypeptide(L)'
;MTEPLKILVVEDEALILMQIEMMLEEAGHCVVGTAMTAREAIALVHETRPELVLIDLRLGDGSSGLDVAQAVRDLGGITAAFMTANAQALSEDMAGATAVIAKPFTGTVLEESLTYLEDCVRRPPPTESVPPGMRVAPAWLASFAQMRAGSTPRQGPRRS
;
A
#
# COMPACT_ATOMS: atom_id res chain seq x y z
N MET A 1 17.77 11.95 -2.84
CA MET A 1 17.43 11.40 -1.51
C MET A 1 15.94 11.41 -1.34
N THR A 2 15.39 10.23 -1.18
CA THR A 2 13.96 10.07 -0.87
C THR A 2 13.78 10.18 0.64
N GLU A 3 12.76 10.90 1.08
CA GLU A 3 12.43 10.95 2.49
C GLU A 3 11.92 9.60 2.97
N PRO A 4 12.29 9.15 4.17
CA PRO A 4 11.75 7.91 4.74
C PRO A 4 10.23 7.94 4.78
N LEU A 5 9.60 6.83 4.38
CA LEU A 5 8.18 6.64 4.59
C LEU A 5 7.91 6.23 6.04
N LYS A 6 6.80 6.70 6.58
CA LYS A 6 6.25 6.22 7.85
C LYS A 6 5.35 5.02 7.56
N ILE A 7 5.77 3.85 7.98
CA ILE A 7 5.12 2.59 7.63
C ILE A 7 4.61 1.88 8.88
N LEU A 8 3.35 1.46 8.83
CA LEU A 8 2.75 0.55 9.80
C LEU A 8 2.71 -0.85 9.17
N VAL A 9 3.12 -1.87 9.91
CA VAL A 9 3.11 -3.27 9.46
C VAL A 9 2.10 -4.07 10.28
N VAL A 10 1.21 -4.77 9.59
CA VAL A 10 0.18 -5.63 10.19
C VAL A 10 0.41 -7.07 9.74
N GLU A 11 0.93 -7.89 10.64
CA GLU A 11 1.31 -9.29 10.39
C GLU A 11 1.19 -10.07 11.70
N ASP A 12 0.54 -11.21 11.68
CA ASP A 12 0.32 -12.03 12.88
C ASP A 12 1.46 -13.02 13.20
N GLU A 13 2.31 -13.33 12.23
CA GLU A 13 3.48 -14.16 12.45
C GLU A 13 4.66 -13.31 12.91
N ALA A 14 5.04 -13.43 14.18
CA ALA A 14 6.08 -12.60 14.80
C ALA A 14 7.41 -12.62 14.06
N LEU A 15 7.82 -13.80 13.55
CA LEU A 15 9.08 -13.94 12.84
C LEU A 15 9.05 -13.20 11.50
N ILE A 16 7.95 -13.31 10.75
CA ILE A 16 7.77 -12.60 9.48
C ILE A 16 7.71 -11.09 9.74
N LEU A 17 6.98 -10.68 10.77
CA LEU A 17 6.90 -9.28 11.19
C LEU A 17 8.27 -8.68 11.43
N MET A 18 9.12 -9.38 12.19
CA MET A 18 10.49 -8.95 12.46
C MET A 18 11.33 -8.84 11.20
N GLN A 19 11.19 -9.78 10.28
CA GLN A 19 11.91 -9.76 9.00
C GLN A 19 11.50 -8.56 8.15
N ILE A 20 10.21 -8.29 8.05
CA ILE A 20 9.69 -7.14 7.31
C ILE A 20 10.20 -5.84 7.95
N GLU A 21 10.11 -5.72 9.25
CA GLU A 21 10.57 -4.55 10.01
C GLU A 21 12.06 -4.27 9.73
N MET A 22 12.90 -5.30 9.79
CA MET A 22 14.33 -5.18 9.49
C MET A 22 14.57 -4.72 8.05
N MET A 23 13.86 -5.31 7.08
CA MET A 23 14.00 -4.95 5.67
C MET A 23 13.59 -3.49 5.41
N LEU A 24 12.52 -3.03 6.05
CA LEU A 24 12.04 -1.65 5.95
C LEU A 24 13.06 -0.66 6.52
N GLU A 25 13.62 -0.96 7.67
CA GLU A 25 14.65 -0.13 8.31
C GLU A 25 15.93 -0.08 7.50
N GLU A 26 16.37 -1.21 6.96
CA GLU A 26 17.54 -1.30 6.06
C GLU A 26 17.33 -0.49 4.78
N ALA A 27 16.11 -0.42 4.28
CA ALA A 27 15.75 0.40 3.12
C ALA A 27 15.63 1.90 3.45
N GLY A 28 15.80 2.27 4.71
CA GLY A 28 15.79 3.67 5.17
C GLY A 28 14.42 4.19 5.53
N HIS A 29 13.42 3.33 5.68
CA HIS A 29 12.08 3.74 6.09
C HIS A 29 11.91 3.68 7.61
N CYS A 30 10.88 4.35 8.11
CA CYS A 30 10.56 4.41 9.53
C CYS A 30 9.33 3.53 9.82
N VAL A 31 9.51 2.47 10.61
CA VAL A 31 8.39 1.65 11.09
C VAL A 31 7.79 2.35 12.31
N VAL A 32 6.62 2.97 12.13
CA VAL A 32 5.97 3.75 13.19
C VAL A 32 5.15 2.89 14.15
N GLY A 33 4.90 1.64 13.78
CA GLY A 33 4.20 0.69 14.60
C GLY A 33 4.06 -0.67 13.93
N THR A 34 3.79 -1.67 14.73
CA THR A 34 3.50 -3.03 14.30
C THR A 34 2.26 -3.54 15.01
N ALA A 35 1.44 -4.32 14.32
CA ALA A 35 0.23 -4.90 14.86
C ALA A 35 0.07 -6.35 14.42
N MET A 36 -0.49 -7.17 15.27
CA MET A 36 -0.76 -8.57 14.99
C MET A 36 -2.24 -8.88 14.81
N THR A 37 -3.10 -7.92 15.12
CA THR A 37 -4.55 -8.01 14.97
C THR A 37 -5.11 -6.78 14.26
N ALA A 38 -6.30 -6.92 13.69
CA ALA A 38 -6.97 -5.78 13.06
C ALA A 38 -7.28 -4.67 14.07
N ARG A 39 -7.68 -5.03 15.27
CA ARG A 39 -8.00 -4.06 16.34
C ARG A 39 -6.80 -3.21 16.71
N GLU A 40 -5.64 -3.82 16.95
CA GLU A 40 -4.40 -3.11 17.22
C GLU A 40 -4.00 -2.21 16.05
N ALA A 41 -4.11 -2.74 14.83
CA ALA A 41 -3.76 -2.03 13.61
C ALA A 41 -4.61 -0.77 13.43
N ILE A 42 -5.92 -0.88 13.60
CA ILE A 42 -6.85 0.25 13.46
C ILE A 42 -6.54 1.34 14.48
N ALA A 43 -6.27 0.95 15.74
CA ALA A 43 -5.87 1.90 16.78
C ALA A 43 -4.58 2.64 16.40
N LEU A 44 -3.57 1.92 15.91
CA LEU A 44 -2.29 2.49 15.50
C LEU A 44 -2.41 3.38 14.26
N VAL A 45 -3.28 3.04 13.31
CA VAL A 45 -3.55 3.89 12.15
C VAL A 45 -4.03 5.27 12.60
N HIS A 46 -4.96 5.32 13.53
CA HIS A 46 -5.48 6.57 14.08
C HIS A 46 -4.43 7.35 14.89
N GLU A 47 -3.63 6.63 15.67
CA GLU A 47 -2.62 7.21 16.54
C GLU A 47 -1.41 7.75 15.79
N THR A 48 -0.86 6.94 14.85
CA THR A 48 0.41 7.26 14.19
C THR A 48 0.28 7.97 12.85
N ARG A 49 -0.88 7.86 12.21
CA ARG A 49 -1.11 8.43 10.87
C ARG A 49 0.02 8.06 9.90
N PRO A 50 0.23 6.76 9.61
CA PRO A 50 1.27 6.34 8.71
C PRO A 50 1.00 6.81 7.27
N GLU A 51 2.04 6.86 6.46
CA GLU A 51 1.90 7.14 5.04
C GLU A 51 1.57 5.88 4.22
N LEU A 52 2.06 4.74 4.70
CA LEU A 52 1.85 3.43 4.10
C LEU A 52 1.53 2.40 5.18
N VAL A 53 0.55 1.55 4.92
CA VAL A 53 0.23 0.39 5.77
C VAL A 53 0.41 -0.87 4.94
N LEU A 54 1.27 -1.78 5.40
CA LEU A 54 1.45 -3.11 4.83
C LEU A 54 0.61 -4.09 5.66
N ILE A 55 -0.32 -4.77 5.02
CA ILE A 55 -1.37 -5.52 5.71
C ILE A 55 -1.40 -6.97 5.24
N ASP A 56 -1.18 -7.92 6.17
CA ASP A 56 -1.49 -9.31 5.90
C ASP A 56 -3.02 -9.47 5.82
N LEU A 57 -3.47 -10.15 4.77
CA LEU A 57 -4.90 -10.33 4.53
C LEU A 57 -5.57 -11.19 5.61
N ARG A 58 -4.88 -12.21 6.10
CA ARG A 58 -5.38 -13.12 7.14
C ARG A 58 -4.60 -12.95 8.42
N LEU A 59 -5.31 -12.64 9.50
CA LEU A 59 -4.74 -12.47 10.82
C LEU A 59 -5.14 -13.63 11.74
N GLY A 60 -4.23 -14.03 12.64
CA GLY A 60 -4.34 -15.25 13.42
C GLY A 60 -5.46 -15.29 14.45
N ASP A 61 -5.99 -14.14 14.84
CA ASP A 61 -7.14 -14.03 15.76
C ASP A 61 -8.50 -14.17 15.06
N GLY A 62 -8.49 -14.50 13.76
CA GLY A 62 -9.70 -14.56 12.95
C GLY A 62 -10.14 -13.21 12.38
N SER A 63 -9.47 -12.10 12.74
CA SER A 63 -9.73 -10.81 12.12
C SER A 63 -9.15 -10.77 10.70
N SER A 64 -9.62 -9.84 9.90
CA SER A 64 -9.22 -9.71 8.51
C SER A 64 -8.45 -8.42 8.26
N GLY A 65 -7.42 -8.51 7.42
CA GLY A 65 -6.74 -7.34 6.89
C GLY A 65 -7.68 -6.42 6.09
N LEU A 66 -8.80 -6.93 5.59
CA LEU A 66 -9.82 -6.12 4.93
C LEU A 66 -10.41 -5.06 5.86
N ASP A 67 -10.60 -5.39 7.13
CA ASP A 67 -11.10 -4.44 8.14
C ASP A 67 -10.12 -3.29 8.35
N VAL A 68 -8.82 -3.60 8.35
CA VAL A 68 -7.76 -2.59 8.44
C VAL A 68 -7.78 -1.68 7.21
N ALA A 69 -7.86 -2.28 6.01
CA ALA A 69 -7.92 -1.52 4.76
C ALA A 69 -9.15 -0.60 4.72
N GLN A 70 -10.29 -1.05 5.23
CA GLN A 70 -11.51 -0.25 5.31
C GLN A 70 -11.33 0.96 6.22
N ALA A 71 -10.71 0.77 7.39
CA ALA A 71 -10.42 1.85 8.32
C ALA A 71 -9.45 2.88 7.72
N VAL A 72 -8.43 2.41 7.00
CA VAL A 72 -7.49 3.26 6.27
C VAL A 72 -8.21 4.09 5.20
N ARG A 73 -9.10 3.45 4.45
CA ARG A 73 -9.89 4.11 3.41
C ARG A 73 -10.79 5.19 4.00
N ASP A 74 -11.48 4.89 5.09
CA ASP A 74 -12.40 5.82 5.76
C ASP A 74 -11.65 7.06 6.28
N LEU A 75 -10.42 6.87 6.75
CA LEU A 75 -9.60 7.96 7.24
C LEU A 75 -9.07 8.85 6.12
N GLY A 76 -8.73 8.26 4.97
CA GLY A 76 -8.17 8.96 3.81
C GLY A 76 -6.72 9.40 3.98
N GLY A 77 -6.05 9.63 2.86
CA GLY A 77 -4.68 10.16 2.84
C GLY A 77 -3.59 9.14 3.18
N ILE A 78 -3.93 7.87 3.35
CA ILE A 78 -2.99 6.79 3.68
C ILE A 78 -3.04 5.74 2.57
N THR A 79 -1.87 5.29 2.12
CA THR A 79 -1.75 4.22 1.13
C THR A 79 -1.72 2.87 1.83
N ALA A 80 -2.50 1.91 1.34
CA ALA A 80 -2.52 0.54 1.86
C ALA A 80 -2.07 -0.44 0.79
N ALA A 81 -1.28 -1.43 1.17
CA ALA A 81 -0.90 -2.55 0.33
C ALA A 81 -1.04 -3.86 1.11
N PHE A 82 -1.64 -4.86 0.48
CA PHE A 82 -1.77 -6.19 1.08
C PHE A 82 -0.52 -7.03 0.85
N MET A 83 -0.30 -7.96 1.77
CA MET A 83 0.64 -9.06 1.64
C MET A 83 -0.14 -10.34 1.84
N THR A 84 -0.14 -11.26 0.87
CA THR A 84 -0.90 -12.49 0.99
C THR A 84 -0.35 -13.62 0.12
N ALA A 85 -0.49 -14.85 0.60
CA ALA A 85 -0.20 -16.05 -0.18
C ALA A 85 -1.25 -16.30 -1.27
N ASN A 86 -2.41 -15.63 -1.20
CA ASN A 86 -3.53 -15.83 -2.12
C ASN A 86 -3.97 -14.49 -2.74
N ALA A 87 -3.03 -13.84 -3.43
CA ALA A 87 -3.27 -12.53 -4.07
C ALA A 87 -4.43 -12.57 -5.08
N GLN A 88 -4.66 -13.72 -5.71
CA GLN A 88 -5.71 -13.88 -6.71
C GLN A 88 -7.12 -13.90 -6.12
N ALA A 89 -7.25 -14.15 -4.81
CA ALA A 89 -8.56 -14.14 -4.13
C ALA A 89 -9.09 -12.72 -3.86
N LEU A 90 -8.24 -11.71 -4.00
CA LEU A 90 -8.66 -10.32 -3.84
C LEU A 90 -9.46 -9.85 -5.06
N SER A 91 -10.53 -9.10 -4.82
CA SER A 91 -11.27 -8.41 -5.87
C SER A 91 -10.39 -7.35 -6.56
N GLU A 92 -10.81 -6.89 -7.75
CA GLU A 92 -10.04 -5.90 -8.51
C GLU A 92 -9.87 -4.57 -7.77
N ASP A 93 -10.82 -4.19 -6.93
CA ASP A 93 -10.76 -2.97 -6.14
C ASP A 93 -9.88 -3.12 -4.88
N MET A 94 -9.49 -4.34 -4.52
CA MET A 94 -8.64 -4.65 -3.36
C MET A 94 -9.11 -3.96 -2.06
N ALA A 95 -10.42 -3.84 -1.86
CA ALA A 95 -11.01 -3.12 -0.71
C ALA A 95 -10.48 -1.67 -0.54
N GLY A 96 -10.10 -1.05 -1.66
CA GLY A 96 -9.53 0.30 -1.68
C GLY A 96 -8.03 0.38 -1.49
N ALA A 97 -7.33 -0.74 -1.32
CA ALA A 97 -5.87 -0.77 -1.28
C ALA A 97 -5.29 -0.50 -2.68
N THR A 98 -4.06 0.00 -2.69
CA THR A 98 -3.36 0.33 -3.94
C THR A 98 -2.81 -0.90 -4.63
N ALA A 99 -2.29 -1.85 -3.86
CA ALA A 99 -1.55 -3.00 -4.40
C ALA A 99 -1.58 -4.20 -3.47
N VAL A 100 -1.17 -5.34 -4.01
CA VAL A 100 -0.92 -6.57 -3.26
C VAL A 100 0.44 -7.14 -3.62
N ILE A 101 1.20 -7.57 -2.60
CA ILE A 101 2.48 -8.27 -2.75
C ILE A 101 2.23 -9.73 -2.43
N ALA A 102 2.56 -10.62 -3.39
CA ALA A 102 2.37 -12.05 -3.22
C ALA A 102 3.40 -12.65 -2.27
N LYS A 103 2.97 -13.45 -1.32
CA LYS A 103 3.84 -14.25 -0.45
C LYS A 103 4.05 -15.65 -1.06
N PRO A 104 5.20 -16.28 -0.87
CA PRO A 104 6.39 -15.75 -0.22
C PRO A 104 7.14 -14.76 -1.11
N PHE A 105 7.76 -13.76 -0.53
CA PHE A 105 8.59 -12.82 -1.26
C PHE A 105 10.02 -12.80 -0.71
N THR A 106 10.99 -12.52 -1.59
CA THR A 106 12.38 -12.31 -1.21
C THR A 106 12.61 -10.88 -0.75
N GLY A 107 13.76 -10.62 -0.13
CA GLY A 107 14.15 -9.26 0.22
C GLY A 107 14.18 -8.33 -0.98
N THR A 108 14.66 -8.82 -2.14
CA THR A 108 14.69 -8.06 -3.39
C THR A 108 13.29 -7.67 -3.87
N VAL A 109 12.34 -8.60 -3.84
CA VAL A 109 10.95 -8.33 -4.22
C VAL A 109 10.33 -7.29 -3.30
N LEU A 110 10.54 -7.40 -1.99
CA LEU A 110 10.03 -6.41 -1.04
C LEU A 110 10.65 -5.04 -1.29
N GLU A 111 11.96 -4.97 -1.49
CA GLU A 111 12.67 -3.72 -1.77
C GLU A 111 12.16 -3.03 -3.05
N GLU A 112 12.01 -3.78 -4.14
CA GLU A 112 11.45 -3.27 -5.40
C GLU A 112 10.01 -2.81 -5.23
N SER A 113 9.21 -3.58 -4.47
CA SER A 113 7.83 -3.23 -4.17
C SER A 113 7.74 -1.95 -3.35
N LEU A 114 8.62 -1.78 -2.38
CA LEU A 114 8.68 -0.56 -1.56
C LEU A 114 9.05 0.67 -2.40
N THR A 115 9.99 0.53 -3.31
CA THR A 115 10.38 1.61 -4.22
C THR A 115 9.17 2.05 -5.07
N TYR A 116 8.42 1.09 -5.59
CA TYR A 116 7.21 1.37 -6.35
C TYR A 116 6.14 2.04 -5.49
N LEU A 117 5.90 1.51 -4.28
CA LEU A 117 4.91 2.06 -3.34
C LEU A 117 5.30 3.46 -2.86
N GLU A 118 6.58 3.75 -2.71
CA GLU A 118 7.06 5.09 -2.39
C GLU A 118 6.62 6.10 -3.46
N ASP A 119 6.74 5.74 -4.72
CA ASP A 119 6.24 6.57 -5.82
C ASP A 119 4.71 6.68 -5.80
N CYS A 120 4.00 5.62 -5.40
CA CYS A 120 2.55 5.69 -5.21
C CYS A 120 2.14 6.71 -4.14
N VAL A 121 2.94 6.82 -3.07
CA VAL A 121 2.68 7.76 -1.98
C VAL A 121 3.09 9.19 -2.34
N ARG A 122 4.28 9.33 -2.89
CA ARG A 122 4.91 10.64 -3.07
C ARG A 122 4.64 11.31 -4.41
N ARG A 123 4.57 10.53 -5.47
CA ARG A 123 4.48 11.03 -6.85
C ARG A 123 3.54 10.17 -7.70
N PRO A 124 2.27 10.02 -7.31
CA PRO A 124 1.35 9.20 -8.08
C PRO A 124 0.96 9.88 -9.41
N PRO A 125 0.71 9.10 -10.48
CA PRO A 125 0.94 7.66 -10.58
C PRO A 125 2.41 7.34 -10.82
N PRO A 126 2.88 6.14 -10.39
CA PRO A 126 4.26 5.72 -10.65
C PRO A 126 4.54 5.61 -12.16
N THR A 127 5.76 5.97 -12.55
CA THR A 127 6.20 5.88 -13.94
C THR A 127 6.92 4.56 -14.25
N GLU A 128 7.42 3.90 -13.20
CA GLU A 128 8.08 2.61 -13.33
C GLU A 128 7.08 1.49 -13.57
N SER A 129 7.55 0.40 -14.17
CA SER A 129 6.73 -0.80 -14.31
C SER A 129 6.49 -1.49 -12.97
N VAL A 130 5.36 -2.18 -12.86
CA VAL A 130 5.01 -2.92 -11.64
C VAL A 130 6.02 -4.03 -11.40
N PRO A 131 6.62 -4.11 -10.21
CA PRO A 131 7.59 -5.15 -9.89
C PRO A 131 7.02 -6.57 -9.97
N PRO A 132 7.85 -7.58 -10.29
CA PRO A 132 7.42 -8.96 -10.20
C PRO A 132 6.93 -9.31 -8.80
N GLY A 133 5.84 -10.07 -8.70
CA GLY A 133 5.24 -10.45 -7.41
C GLY A 133 4.30 -9.41 -6.82
N MET A 134 4.18 -8.25 -7.46
CA MET A 134 3.21 -7.21 -7.07
C MET A 134 2.11 -7.10 -8.13
N ARG A 135 0.88 -6.84 -7.66
CA ARG A 135 -0.24 -6.47 -8.52
C ARG A 135 -0.83 -5.16 -8.01
N VAL A 136 -1.06 -4.23 -8.92
CA VAL A 136 -1.64 -2.92 -8.58
C VAL A 136 -3.13 -2.94 -8.90
N ALA A 137 -3.93 -2.33 -8.04
CA ALA A 137 -5.38 -2.28 -8.22
C ALA A 137 -5.75 -1.50 -9.48
N PRO A 138 -6.45 -2.12 -10.45
CA PRO A 138 -6.85 -1.42 -11.68
C PRO A 138 -7.69 -0.17 -11.41
N ALA A 139 -8.55 -0.22 -10.41
CA ALA A 139 -9.38 0.93 -10.02
C ALA A 139 -8.54 2.12 -9.54
N TRP A 140 -7.45 1.85 -8.82
CA TRP A 140 -6.53 2.89 -8.37
C TRP A 140 -5.82 3.56 -9.54
N LEU A 141 -5.29 2.76 -10.48
CA LEU A 141 -4.66 3.28 -11.70
C LEU A 141 -5.65 4.07 -12.57
N ALA A 142 -6.87 3.57 -12.72
CA ALA A 142 -7.92 4.21 -13.51
C ALA A 142 -8.30 5.59 -12.97
N SER A 143 -8.21 5.81 -11.66
CA SER A 143 -8.50 7.12 -11.05
C SER A 143 -7.59 8.23 -11.57
N PHE A 144 -6.33 7.91 -11.86
CA PHE A 144 -5.37 8.88 -12.43
C PHE A 144 -5.59 9.11 -13.93
N ALA A 145 -6.00 8.09 -14.67
CA ALA A 145 -6.34 8.24 -16.08
C ALA A 145 -7.52 9.21 -16.28
N GLN A 146 -8.53 9.14 -15.41
CA GLN A 146 -9.66 10.07 -15.42
C GLN A 146 -9.24 11.49 -15.09
N MET A 147 -8.33 11.68 -14.13
CA MET A 147 -7.79 12.99 -13.80
C MET A 147 -7.03 13.61 -14.98
N ARG A 148 -6.25 12.83 -15.73
CA ARG A 148 -5.52 13.27 -16.92
C ARG A 148 -6.48 13.66 -18.04
N ALA A 149 -7.57 12.95 -18.25
CA ALA A 149 -8.59 13.24 -19.27
C ALA A 149 -9.35 14.54 -18.93
N GLY A 150 -9.53 14.88 -17.64
CA GLY A 150 -10.12 16.11 -17.17
C GLY A 150 -9.20 17.33 -17.29
N SER A 151 -7.92 17.14 -17.58
CA SER A 151 -6.90 18.19 -17.65
C SER A 151 -6.63 18.67 -19.09
N THR A 152 -7.45 18.28 -20.06
CA THR A 152 -7.31 18.81 -21.41
C THR A 152 -7.50 20.32 -21.40
N PRO A 153 -6.55 21.12 -21.89
CA PRO A 153 -6.75 22.56 -21.93
C PRO A 153 -7.96 22.87 -22.83
N ARG A 154 -8.89 23.64 -22.30
CA ARG A 154 -9.97 24.16 -23.10
C ARG A 154 -9.33 24.89 -24.28
N GLN A 155 -9.50 24.36 -25.48
CA GLN A 155 -9.20 25.12 -26.67
C GLN A 155 -10.13 26.32 -26.64
N GLY A 156 -9.58 27.53 -26.49
CA GLY A 156 -10.31 28.76 -26.61
C GLY A 156 -11.01 28.84 -27.96
N PRO A 157 -12.08 29.59 -28.09
CA PRO A 157 -12.81 29.70 -29.34
C PRO A 157 -11.84 30.11 -30.44
N ARG A 158 -11.81 29.30 -31.51
CA ARG A 158 -11.09 29.70 -32.73
C ARG A 158 -11.74 30.99 -33.21
N ARG A 159 -10.99 32.08 -33.22
CA ARG A 159 -11.42 33.28 -33.91
C ARG A 159 -11.46 33.00 -35.40
N SER A 160 -12.63 33.05 -36.01
CA SER A 160 -12.80 33.06 -37.45
C SER A 160 -12.32 34.38 -38.04
#